data_ab663f14f072fb3485ece60f404004bc
#
_entry.id   ab663f14f072fb3485ece60f404004bc
#
_cell.length_a   1.000
_cell.length_b   1.000
_cell.length_c   1.000
_cell.angle_alpha   90.00
_cell.angle_beta   90.00
_cell.angle_gamma   90.00
#
_symmetry.space_group_name_H-M   'P 1'
#
loop_
_entity.id
_entity.type
_entity.pdbx_description
1 polymer ?
#
loop_
_entity_poly.entity_id
_entity_poly.type
_entity_poly.pdbx_seq_one_letter_code
_entity_poly.pdbx_strand_id
1 'polypeptide(L)'
;LGTCTCSSYRAPFLKVMTSMALRDDIESGESYFIVEIKSLKRILDESKKPEPLLCIIDEVLRGTNTIERIAASSRILAALHQNWVIPFAATHDIELSYILEDLYDNYHFEEEVKEKEVVFSYILKKGRATSRNAIRLLDMLEYDLGIVEGAAKAARDFEEKGVWESLKPV
;
A
#
# COMPACT_ATOMS: atom_id res chain seq x y z
N LEU A 1 22.36 13.67 -10.02
CA LEU A 1 21.42 13.79 -8.91
C LEU A 1 21.95 12.97 -7.73
N GLY A 2 22.82 13.55 -6.94
CA GLY A 2 23.52 12.82 -5.90
C GLY A 2 23.00 13.08 -4.50
N THR A 3 21.72 12.78 -4.24
CA THR A 3 21.14 12.92 -2.90
C THR A 3 20.67 11.57 -2.34
N CYS A 4 21.55 10.59 -2.41
CA CYS A 4 21.32 9.30 -1.81
C CYS A 4 21.72 9.34 -0.33
N THR A 5 20.83 9.01 0.58
CA THR A 5 21.09 8.93 2.04
C THR A 5 21.76 7.62 2.44
N CYS A 6 22.39 6.92 1.53
CA CYS A 6 23.07 5.65 1.75
C CYS A 6 24.61 5.82 1.72
N SER A 7 25.31 4.89 2.37
CA SER A 7 26.79 4.88 2.39
C SER A 7 27.41 4.54 1.02
N SER A 8 26.67 3.85 0.17
CA SER A 8 27.04 3.59 -1.23
C SER A 8 25.82 3.37 -2.10
N TYR A 9 25.89 3.74 -3.36
CA TYR A 9 24.87 3.50 -4.36
C TYR A 9 25.51 3.05 -5.66
N ARG A 10 25.01 1.95 -6.21
CA ARG A 10 25.41 1.44 -7.51
C ARG A 10 24.21 0.88 -8.25
N ALA A 11 23.93 1.41 -9.41
CA ALA A 11 22.82 0.98 -10.26
C ALA A 11 23.21 1.08 -11.74
N PRO A 12 22.62 0.26 -12.63
CA PRO A 12 22.70 0.49 -14.07
C PRO A 12 21.92 1.76 -14.46
N PHE A 13 22.09 2.20 -15.69
CA PHE A 13 21.16 3.15 -16.28
C PHE A 13 19.81 2.45 -16.48
N LEU A 14 18.75 3.03 -15.93
CA LEU A 14 17.41 2.51 -16.03
C LEU A 14 16.39 3.65 -16.16
N LYS A 15 15.28 3.35 -16.77
CA LYS A 15 14.13 4.24 -16.82
C LYS A 15 13.40 4.19 -15.47
N VAL A 16 12.96 5.33 -14.98
CA VAL A 16 12.15 5.40 -13.74
C VAL A 16 10.73 5.82 -14.11
N MET A 17 9.75 5.08 -13.65
CA MET A 17 8.34 5.41 -13.75
C MET A 17 7.66 5.28 -12.40
N THR A 18 6.76 6.22 -12.11
CA THR A 18 6.07 6.25 -10.81
C THR A 18 4.56 6.37 -11.00
N SER A 19 3.81 5.79 -10.06
CA SER A 19 2.40 6.03 -9.82
C SER A 19 2.23 6.35 -8.35
N MET A 20 2.36 7.62 -7.99
CA MET A 20 2.41 8.11 -6.60
C MET A 20 1.72 9.46 -6.50
N ALA A 21 1.05 9.71 -5.36
CA ALA A 21 0.48 11.01 -5.00
C ALA A 21 -0.35 11.66 -6.13
N LEU A 22 -1.11 10.86 -6.87
CA LEU A 22 -1.96 11.31 -7.94
C LEU A 22 -3.07 12.21 -7.38
N ARG A 23 -3.52 13.18 -8.18
CA ARG A 23 -4.60 14.11 -7.84
C ARG A 23 -5.63 14.09 -8.94
N ASP A 24 -6.84 14.57 -8.63
CA ASP A 24 -7.84 14.81 -9.65
C ASP A 24 -7.30 15.78 -10.71
N ASP A 25 -7.51 15.45 -11.95
CA ASP A 25 -7.20 16.35 -13.06
C ASP A 25 -8.44 17.21 -13.34
N ILE A 26 -8.45 18.40 -12.72
CA ILE A 26 -9.57 19.34 -12.81
C ILE A 26 -9.73 19.86 -14.24
N GLU A 27 -8.63 19.99 -15.01
CA GLU A 27 -8.68 20.51 -16.37
C GLU A 27 -9.32 19.52 -17.35
N SER A 28 -9.03 18.23 -17.21
CA SER A 28 -9.64 17.17 -18.04
C SER A 28 -10.98 16.67 -17.50
N GLY A 29 -11.38 17.05 -16.27
CA GLY A 29 -12.56 16.54 -15.60
C GLY A 29 -12.45 15.06 -15.20
N GLU A 30 -11.25 14.50 -15.18
CA GLU A 30 -11.01 13.12 -14.82
C GLU A 30 -10.88 12.94 -13.32
N SER A 31 -11.57 11.93 -12.79
CA SER A 31 -11.42 11.56 -11.39
C SER A 31 -10.03 10.98 -11.12
N TYR A 32 -9.54 11.15 -9.91
CA TYR A 32 -8.32 10.54 -9.38
C TYR A 32 -8.16 9.07 -9.80
N PHE A 33 -9.25 8.28 -9.72
CA PHE A 33 -9.23 6.85 -10.05
C PHE A 33 -8.90 6.59 -11.53
N ILE A 34 -9.46 7.38 -12.44
CA ILE A 34 -9.14 7.26 -13.89
C ILE A 34 -7.69 7.65 -14.17
N VAL A 35 -7.18 8.70 -13.53
CA VAL A 35 -5.78 9.13 -13.65
C VAL A 35 -4.84 8.02 -13.17
N GLU A 36 -5.19 7.35 -12.07
CA GLU A 36 -4.42 6.23 -11.53
C GLU A 36 -4.39 5.05 -12.51
N ILE A 37 -5.55 4.62 -13.03
CA ILE A 37 -5.63 3.55 -14.04
C ILE A 37 -4.77 3.86 -15.27
N LYS A 38 -4.82 5.10 -15.77
CA LYS A 38 -4.00 5.53 -16.91
C LYS A 38 -2.51 5.49 -16.58
N SER A 39 -2.12 5.89 -15.38
CA SER A 39 -0.73 5.84 -14.91
C SER A 39 -0.22 4.40 -14.85
N LEU A 40 -0.97 3.49 -14.26
CA LEU A 40 -0.64 2.06 -14.20
C LEU A 40 -0.58 1.43 -15.61
N LYS A 41 -1.52 1.77 -16.48
CA LYS A 41 -1.51 1.33 -17.89
C LYS A 41 -0.23 1.75 -18.60
N ARG A 42 0.20 3.00 -18.43
CA ARG A 42 1.44 3.53 -19.01
C ARG A 42 2.66 2.74 -18.52
N ILE A 43 2.73 2.40 -17.22
CA ILE A 43 3.81 1.60 -16.64
C ILE A 43 3.78 0.18 -17.24
N LEU A 44 2.62 -0.46 -17.32
CA LEU A 44 2.46 -1.79 -17.93
C LEU A 44 2.84 -1.82 -19.41
N ASP A 45 2.52 -0.79 -20.18
CA ASP A 45 2.90 -0.74 -21.59
C ASP A 45 4.41 -0.57 -21.76
N GLU A 46 5.04 0.21 -20.90
CA GLU A 46 6.50 0.36 -20.89
C GLU A 46 7.21 -0.92 -20.47
N SER A 47 6.66 -1.66 -19.48
CA SER A 47 7.27 -2.89 -18.97
C SER A 47 7.35 -4.02 -20.00
N LYS A 48 6.61 -3.92 -21.12
CA LYS A 48 6.68 -4.88 -22.24
C LYS A 48 7.95 -4.73 -23.08
N LYS A 49 8.63 -3.60 -22.97
CA LYS A 49 9.90 -3.35 -23.66
C LYS A 49 11.04 -4.01 -22.88
N PRO A 50 11.98 -4.72 -23.52
CA PRO A 50 13.09 -5.36 -22.83
C PRO A 50 14.19 -4.35 -22.47
N GLU A 51 13.81 -3.33 -21.70
CA GLU A 51 14.68 -2.23 -21.26
C GLU A 51 14.64 -2.12 -19.73
N PRO A 52 15.78 -1.85 -19.07
CA PRO A 52 15.80 -1.74 -17.61
C PRO A 52 14.84 -0.66 -17.10
N LEU A 53 13.86 -1.07 -16.29
CA LEU A 53 12.80 -0.23 -15.79
C LEU A 53 12.66 -0.36 -14.27
N LEU A 54 12.70 0.76 -13.56
CA LEU A 54 12.31 0.88 -12.15
C LEU A 54 10.91 1.44 -12.06
N CYS A 55 10.00 0.69 -11.45
CA CYS A 55 8.63 1.14 -11.18
C CYS A 55 8.44 1.38 -9.69
N ILE A 56 7.91 2.55 -9.32
CA ILE A 56 7.55 2.87 -7.93
C ILE A 56 6.06 3.19 -7.91
N ILE A 57 5.29 2.36 -7.22
CA ILE A 57 3.83 2.43 -7.15
C ILE A 57 3.45 2.55 -5.67
N ASP A 58 2.72 3.62 -5.35
CA ASP A 58 2.26 3.87 -3.99
C ASP A 58 0.75 3.72 -3.94
N GLU A 59 0.30 2.67 -3.26
CA GLU A 59 -1.08 2.21 -3.16
C GLU A 59 -1.79 2.00 -4.52
N VAL A 60 -1.96 0.74 -4.90
CA VAL A 60 -2.54 0.37 -6.19
C VAL A 60 -4.07 0.42 -6.12
N LEU A 61 -4.71 1.19 -7.00
CA LEU A 61 -6.16 1.26 -7.19
C LEU A 61 -6.95 1.68 -5.93
N ARG A 62 -6.53 2.77 -5.26
CA ARG A 62 -7.19 3.29 -4.05
C ARG A 62 -8.67 3.63 -4.23
N GLY A 63 -9.10 4.01 -5.40
CA GLY A 63 -10.43 4.57 -5.68
C GLY A 63 -11.56 3.56 -5.83
N THR A 64 -11.35 2.26 -5.52
CA THR A 64 -12.38 1.22 -5.68
C THR A 64 -12.58 0.39 -4.41
N ASN A 65 -13.56 -0.52 -4.43
CA ASN A 65 -13.83 -1.42 -3.31
C ASN A 65 -12.69 -2.42 -3.10
N THR A 66 -12.57 -2.93 -1.88
CA THR A 66 -11.45 -3.77 -1.45
C THR A 66 -11.30 -5.05 -2.29
N ILE A 67 -12.39 -5.73 -2.65
CA ILE A 67 -12.33 -7.00 -3.40
C ILE A 67 -11.78 -6.76 -4.82
N GLU A 68 -12.33 -5.78 -5.53
CA GLU A 68 -11.88 -5.43 -6.89
C GLU A 68 -10.46 -4.89 -6.87
N ARG A 69 -10.12 -4.07 -5.86
CA ARG A 69 -8.77 -3.52 -5.69
C ARG A 69 -7.76 -4.65 -5.55
N ILE A 70 -7.93 -5.56 -4.61
CA ILE A 70 -7.00 -6.69 -4.40
C ILE A 70 -6.90 -7.56 -5.65
N ALA A 71 -8.05 -7.91 -6.26
CA ALA A 71 -8.08 -8.75 -7.45
C ALA A 71 -7.34 -8.09 -8.64
N ALA A 72 -7.61 -6.82 -8.93
CA ALA A 72 -6.97 -6.12 -10.03
C ALA A 72 -5.50 -5.81 -9.75
N SER A 73 -5.17 -5.34 -8.54
CA SER A 73 -3.79 -5.02 -8.12
C SER A 73 -2.89 -6.23 -8.19
N SER A 74 -3.35 -7.40 -7.73
CA SER A 74 -2.56 -8.63 -7.81
C SER A 74 -2.18 -8.99 -9.25
N ARG A 75 -3.08 -8.78 -10.22
CA ARG A 75 -2.81 -9.06 -11.63
C ARG A 75 -1.90 -8.03 -12.28
N ILE A 76 -2.07 -6.75 -11.92
CA ILE A 76 -1.19 -5.68 -12.41
C ILE A 76 0.24 -5.91 -11.91
N LEU A 77 0.41 -6.16 -10.62
CA LEU A 77 1.72 -6.41 -10.02
C LEU A 77 2.36 -7.69 -10.57
N ALA A 78 1.61 -8.78 -10.72
CA ALA A 78 2.13 -10.00 -11.34
C ALA A 78 2.60 -9.76 -12.79
N ALA A 79 1.91 -8.92 -13.56
CA ALA A 79 2.31 -8.58 -14.93
C ALA A 79 3.59 -7.72 -14.99
N LEU A 80 3.95 -7.01 -13.93
CA LEU A 80 5.19 -6.26 -13.81
C LEU A 80 6.40 -7.13 -13.44
N HIS A 81 6.20 -8.38 -13.06
CA HIS A 81 7.28 -9.33 -12.75
C HIS A 81 7.96 -9.80 -14.03
N GLN A 82 8.89 -9.00 -14.54
CA GLN A 82 9.68 -9.24 -15.75
C GLN A 82 11.18 -9.12 -15.42
N ASN A 83 12.03 -9.85 -16.15
CA ASN A 83 13.48 -9.88 -15.89
C ASN A 83 14.19 -8.52 -15.95
N TRP A 84 13.62 -7.55 -16.65
CA TRP A 84 14.17 -6.20 -16.81
C TRP A 84 13.41 -5.13 -16.02
N VAL A 85 12.41 -5.53 -15.23
CA VAL A 85 11.61 -4.60 -14.40
C VAL A 85 11.94 -4.81 -12.94
N ILE A 86 12.19 -3.73 -12.23
CA ILE A 86 12.34 -3.70 -10.78
C ILE A 86 11.12 -2.96 -10.21
N PRO A 87 10.05 -3.68 -9.82
CA PRO A 87 8.87 -3.06 -9.27
C PRO A 87 8.95 -2.93 -7.75
N PHE A 88 8.68 -1.74 -7.24
CA PHE A 88 8.41 -1.47 -5.84
C PHE A 88 6.95 -1.06 -5.69
N ALA A 89 6.20 -1.76 -4.85
CA ALA A 89 4.82 -1.43 -4.55
C ALA A 89 4.63 -1.29 -3.04
N ALA A 90 4.13 -0.13 -2.62
CA ALA A 90 3.64 0.06 -1.26
C ALA A 90 2.13 -0.19 -1.23
N THR A 91 1.62 -0.85 -0.20
CA THR A 91 0.20 -1.14 -0.03
C THR A 91 -0.16 -1.36 1.43
N HIS A 92 -1.40 -1.05 1.78
CA HIS A 92 -2.02 -1.44 3.06
C HIS A 92 -2.82 -2.75 2.96
N ASP A 93 -2.98 -3.31 1.75
CA ASP A 93 -3.69 -4.58 1.54
C ASP A 93 -2.76 -5.76 1.81
N ILE A 94 -2.81 -6.29 3.02
CA ILE A 94 -1.96 -7.42 3.43
C ILE A 94 -2.16 -8.66 2.56
N GLU A 95 -3.33 -8.84 1.99
CA GLU A 95 -3.69 -9.93 1.10
C GLU A 95 -2.75 -9.99 -0.11
N LEU A 96 -2.34 -8.84 -0.66
CA LEU A 96 -1.38 -8.79 -1.77
C LEU A 96 -0.04 -9.41 -1.40
N SER A 97 0.38 -9.27 -0.15
CA SER A 97 1.63 -9.86 0.34
C SER A 97 1.60 -11.39 0.38
N TYR A 98 0.41 -11.99 0.48
CA TYR A 98 0.19 -13.44 0.39
C TYR A 98 0.03 -13.90 -1.06
N ILE A 99 -0.80 -13.18 -1.83
CA ILE A 99 -1.10 -13.55 -3.23
C ILE A 99 0.16 -13.52 -4.11
N LEU A 100 1.09 -12.62 -3.80
CA LEU A 100 2.30 -12.37 -4.60
C LEU A 100 3.59 -12.89 -3.96
N GLU A 101 3.51 -13.77 -2.95
CA GLU A 101 4.67 -14.21 -2.16
C GLU A 101 5.75 -14.92 -2.98
N ASP A 102 5.38 -15.60 -4.06
CA ASP A 102 6.31 -16.27 -4.96
C ASP A 102 6.94 -15.33 -6.01
N LEU A 103 6.42 -14.10 -6.14
CA LEU A 103 6.86 -13.12 -7.14
C LEU A 103 7.59 -11.93 -6.52
N TYR A 104 7.33 -11.61 -5.27
CA TYR A 104 7.82 -10.42 -4.59
C TYR A 104 8.38 -10.73 -3.21
N ASP A 105 9.52 -10.11 -2.89
CA ASP A 105 10.00 -10.04 -1.51
C ASP A 105 9.16 -9.06 -0.70
N ASN A 106 8.66 -9.50 0.45
CA ASN A 106 7.89 -8.66 1.37
C ASN A 106 8.79 -7.93 2.36
N TYR A 107 8.52 -6.65 2.54
CA TYR A 107 9.14 -5.79 3.55
C TYR A 107 8.09 -4.92 4.22
N HIS A 108 8.35 -4.48 5.43
CA HIS A 108 7.45 -3.59 6.17
C HIS A 108 8.22 -2.61 7.06
N PHE A 109 7.55 -1.55 7.43
CA PHE A 109 7.94 -0.65 8.51
C PHE A 109 7.06 -0.92 9.71
N GLU A 110 7.62 -0.81 10.90
CA GLU A 110 6.89 -0.93 12.16
C GLU A 110 6.92 0.40 12.91
N GLU A 111 5.76 0.75 13.46
CA GLU A 111 5.65 1.72 14.52
C GLU A 111 5.59 1.01 15.87
N GLU A 112 6.25 1.58 16.86
CA GLU A 112 6.17 1.19 18.26
C GLU A 112 5.28 2.18 19.00
N VAL A 113 4.11 1.72 19.44
CA VAL A 113 3.21 2.56 20.24
C VAL A 113 3.62 2.41 21.71
N LYS A 114 4.24 3.45 22.26
CA LYS A 114 4.52 3.62 23.70
C LYS A 114 3.34 4.32 24.36
N GLU A 115 3.30 4.35 25.69
CA GLU A 115 2.14 4.79 26.47
C GLU A 115 1.47 6.10 26.02
N LYS A 116 2.20 7.04 25.42
CA LYS A 116 1.68 8.31 24.89
C LYS A 116 2.31 8.79 23.57
N GLU A 117 3.10 7.95 22.92
CA GLU A 117 3.82 8.34 21.71
C GLU A 117 3.88 7.20 20.69
N VAL A 118 3.78 7.55 19.42
CA VAL A 118 4.09 6.63 18.32
C VAL A 118 5.52 6.89 17.88
N VAL A 119 6.36 5.89 18.03
CA VAL A 119 7.75 5.96 17.61
C VAL A 119 7.91 5.20 16.30
N PHE A 120 8.27 5.90 15.24
CA PHE A 120 8.61 5.31 13.96
C PHE A 120 10.11 5.04 13.92
N SER A 121 10.48 3.77 13.79
CA SER A 121 11.88 3.39 13.67
C SER A 121 12.48 3.77 12.32
N TYR A 122 11.65 3.91 11.29
CA TYR A 122 12.02 4.08 9.88
C TYR A 122 12.98 2.99 9.36
N ILE A 123 13.00 1.84 10.03
CA ILE A 123 13.84 0.69 9.65
C ILE A 123 12.99 -0.26 8.81
N LEU A 124 13.45 -0.52 7.59
CA LEU A 124 12.85 -1.51 6.71
C LEU A 124 13.19 -2.92 7.20
N LYS A 125 12.18 -3.69 7.54
CA LYS A 125 12.30 -5.08 8.00
C LYS A 125 11.80 -6.04 6.93
N LYS A 126 12.45 -7.20 6.82
CA LYS A 126 12.01 -8.26 5.92
C LYS A 126 10.79 -8.98 6.48
N GLY A 127 9.85 -9.32 5.62
CA GLY A 127 8.62 -10.02 5.95
C GLY A 127 7.39 -9.12 5.89
N ARG A 128 6.24 -9.70 6.24
CA ARG A 128 4.93 -9.02 6.26
C ARG A 128 4.75 -8.22 7.54
N ALA A 129 4.01 -7.11 7.44
CA ALA A 129 3.54 -6.41 8.64
C ALA A 129 2.54 -7.30 9.40
N THR A 130 2.69 -7.34 10.72
CA THR A 130 1.80 -8.10 11.61
C THR A 130 0.99 -7.18 12.52
N SER A 131 1.38 -5.91 12.63
CA SER A 131 0.75 -4.93 13.51
C SER A 131 -0.42 -4.22 12.82
N ARG A 132 -1.54 -4.07 13.55
CA ARG A 132 -2.70 -3.27 13.19
C ARG A 132 -2.91 -2.25 14.30
N ASN A 133 -2.44 -1.03 14.11
CA ASN A 133 -2.36 -0.04 15.18
C ASN A 133 -3.43 1.06 15.09
N ALA A 134 -4.31 1.06 14.05
CA ALA A 134 -5.27 2.14 13.86
C ALA A 134 -6.16 2.39 15.09
N ILE A 135 -6.73 1.34 15.69
CA ILE A 135 -7.61 1.47 16.86
C ILE A 135 -6.81 1.92 18.09
N ARG A 136 -5.59 1.42 18.25
CA ARG A 136 -4.69 1.85 19.32
C ARG A 136 -4.28 3.32 19.18
N LEU A 137 -4.17 3.82 17.95
CA LEU A 137 -3.92 5.24 17.70
C LEU A 137 -5.13 6.11 18.09
N LEU A 138 -6.37 5.62 17.92
CA LEU A 138 -7.56 6.34 18.42
C LEU A 138 -7.51 6.48 19.94
N ASP A 139 -7.18 5.40 20.66
CA ASP A 139 -7.04 5.42 22.13
C ASP A 139 -5.95 6.41 22.56
N MET A 140 -4.80 6.37 21.93
CA MET A 140 -3.69 7.28 22.22
C MET A 140 -4.03 8.75 21.94
N LEU A 141 -4.86 9.04 20.95
CA LEU A 141 -5.35 10.39 20.62
C LEU A 141 -6.57 10.79 21.48
N GLU A 142 -6.85 10.05 22.55
CA GLU A 142 -7.89 10.33 23.53
C GLU A 142 -9.32 10.40 22.92
N TYR A 143 -9.58 9.55 21.90
CA TYR A 143 -10.95 9.37 21.44
C TYR A 143 -11.83 8.79 22.55
N ASP A 144 -13.14 9.05 22.49
CA ASP A 144 -14.10 8.51 23.45
C ASP A 144 -13.95 6.99 23.61
N LEU A 145 -13.92 6.50 24.86
CA LEU A 145 -13.73 5.07 25.18
C LEU A 145 -14.76 4.20 24.47
N GLY A 146 -16.01 4.65 24.37
CA GLY A 146 -17.06 3.91 23.68
C GLY A 146 -16.76 3.71 22.18
N ILE A 147 -16.10 4.70 21.54
CA ILE A 147 -15.64 4.59 20.14
C ILE A 147 -14.51 3.57 20.04
N VAL A 148 -13.50 3.67 20.88
CA VAL A 148 -12.32 2.79 20.85
C VAL A 148 -12.71 1.33 21.13
N GLU A 149 -13.45 1.07 22.21
CA GLU A 149 -13.93 -0.25 22.57
C GLU A 149 -14.88 -0.83 21.54
N GLY A 150 -15.80 -0.01 21.02
CA GLY A 150 -16.72 -0.37 19.94
C GLY A 150 -15.99 -0.78 18.66
N ALA A 151 -14.97 -0.01 18.24
CA ALA A 151 -14.14 -0.33 17.08
C ALA A 151 -13.34 -1.63 17.29
N ALA A 152 -12.74 -1.80 18.46
CA ALA A 152 -11.98 -3.01 18.81
C ALA A 152 -12.86 -4.25 18.82
N LYS A 153 -14.09 -4.13 19.34
CA LYS A 153 -15.07 -5.22 19.33
C LYS A 153 -15.49 -5.54 17.90
N ALA A 154 -15.88 -4.55 17.11
CA ALA A 154 -16.31 -4.75 15.73
C ALA A 154 -15.24 -5.43 14.87
N ALA A 155 -13.95 -5.04 15.05
CA ALA A 155 -12.84 -5.67 14.35
C ALA A 155 -12.70 -7.17 14.72
N ARG A 156 -12.74 -7.51 16.02
CA ARG A 156 -12.70 -8.91 16.48
C ARG A 156 -13.87 -9.71 15.96
N ASP A 157 -15.10 -9.18 16.09
CA ASP A 157 -16.32 -9.84 15.63
C ASP A 157 -16.26 -10.13 14.12
N PHE A 158 -15.70 -9.19 13.33
CA PHE A 158 -15.50 -9.41 11.90
C PHE A 158 -14.45 -10.48 11.60
N GLU A 159 -13.34 -10.51 12.35
CA GLU A 159 -12.30 -11.55 12.20
C GLU A 159 -12.84 -12.95 12.49
N GLU A 160 -13.76 -13.07 13.43
CA GLU A 160 -14.37 -14.35 13.82
C GLU A 160 -15.51 -14.78 12.87
N LYS A 161 -16.35 -13.84 12.44
CA LYS A 161 -17.62 -14.15 11.73
C LYS A 161 -17.56 -13.87 10.23
N GLY A 162 -16.59 -13.06 9.76
CA GLY A 162 -16.46 -12.63 8.36
C GLY A 162 -17.55 -11.66 7.89
N VAL A 163 -18.36 -11.11 8.80
CA VAL A 163 -19.43 -10.16 8.48
C VAL A 163 -19.48 -9.00 9.47
N TRP A 164 -19.79 -7.79 8.98
CA TRP A 164 -19.98 -6.62 9.81
C TRP A 164 -21.38 -6.60 10.43
N GLU A 165 -21.45 -6.34 11.72
CA GLU A 165 -22.74 -6.13 12.40
C GLU A 165 -23.26 -4.71 12.14
N SER A 166 -24.56 -4.58 11.90
CA SER A 166 -25.20 -3.28 11.74
C SER A 166 -25.28 -2.54 13.08
N LEU A 167 -24.83 -1.29 13.10
CA LEU A 167 -24.99 -0.41 14.25
C LEU A 167 -26.46 0.04 14.37
N LYS A 168 -27.00 0.00 15.59
CA LYS A 168 -28.33 0.55 15.88
C LYS A 168 -28.19 1.99 16.38
N PRO A 169 -29.16 2.88 16.06
CA PRO A 169 -29.20 4.20 16.66
C PRO A 169 -29.25 4.10 18.19
N VAL A 170 -28.53 4.94 18.88
CA VAL A 170 -28.58 5.11 20.34
C VAL A 170 -29.82 5.92 20.70
#